data_185c7c56d927e76d13903a6d76267672
#
_entry.id   185c7c56d927e76d13903a6d76267672
#
_cell.length_a   1.000
_cell.length_b   1.000
_cell.length_c   1.000
_cell.angle_alpha   90.00
_cell.angle_beta   90.00
_cell.angle_gamma   90.00
#
_symmetry.space_group_name_H-M   'P 1'
#
loop_
_entity.id
_entity.type
_entity.pdbx_description
1 polymer ?
#
loop_
_entity_poly.entity_id
_entity_poly.type
_entity_poly.pdbx_seq_one_letter_code
_entity_poly.pdbx_strand_id
1 'polypeptide(L)' 'MPATYPAEAKHLALRYILDAWEEAVYEGLDPDCIATAAIFAALSDMVATYGEEPVAAMCSKLPDRIRAGEFSVAQTKQ' A
#
# COMPACT_ATOMS: atom_id res chain seq x y z
N MET A 1 7.94 13.33 -7.58
CA MET A 1 6.89 12.33 -7.37
C MET A 1 5.54 13.01 -7.34
N PRO A 2 4.57 12.49 -8.05
CA PRO A 2 3.27 13.14 -8.08
C PRO A 2 2.68 13.21 -6.69
N ALA A 3 2.12 14.35 -6.38
CA ALA A 3 1.60 14.57 -5.04
C ALA A 3 0.13 14.20 -4.93
N THR A 4 -0.61 14.35 -6.02
CA THR A 4 -2.06 14.26 -5.93
C THR A 4 -2.65 13.51 -7.11
N TYR A 5 -3.67 12.75 -6.82
CA TYR A 5 -4.47 12.09 -7.83
C TYR A 5 -5.93 12.36 -7.54
N PRO A 6 -6.78 12.35 -8.56
CA PRO A 6 -8.21 12.46 -8.31
C PRO A 6 -8.68 11.36 -7.37
N ALA A 7 -9.65 11.68 -6.53
CA ALA A 7 -10.16 10.71 -5.56
C ALA A 7 -10.70 9.47 -6.25
N GLU A 8 -11.34 9.66 -7.42
CA GLU A 8 -11.89 8.53 -8.14
C GLU A 8 -10.79 7.58 -8.60
N ALA A 9 -9.65 8.13 -9.05
CA ALA A 9 -8.55 7.29 -9.49
C ALA A 9 -7.96 6.49 -8.33
N LYS A 10 -7.86 7.13 -7.18
CA LYS A 10 -7.34 6.43 -6.01
C LYS A 10 -8.26 5.31 -5.58
N HIS A 11 -9.56 5.58 -5.56
CA HIS A 11 -10.53 4.57 -5.17
C HIS A 11 -10.53 3.40 -6.15
N LEU A 12 -10.44 3.70 -7.44
CA LEU A 12 -10.42 2.64 -8.43
C LEU A 12 -9.17 1.79 -8.31
N ALA A 13 -8.01 2.44 -8.12
CA ALA A 13 -6.77 1.70 -7.95
C ALA A 13 -6.83 0.81 -6.72
N LEU A 14 -7.37 1.34 -5.63
CA LEU A 14 -7.50 0.56 -4.41
C LEU A 14 -8.44 -0.63 -4.63
N ARG A 15 -9.50 -0.42 -5.41
CA ARG A 15 -10.43 -1.50 -5.72
C ARG A 15 -9.73 -2.65 -6.41
N TYR A 16 -8.88 -2.34 -7.40
CA TYR A 16 -8.13 -3.39 -8.09
C TYR A 16 -7.22 -4.15 -7.15
N ILE A 17 -6.55 -3.42 -6.26
CA ILE A 17 -5.63 -4.06 -5.33
C ILE A 17 -6.40 -4.93 -4.36
N LEU A 18 -7.52 -4.44 -3.83
CA LEU A 18 -8.30 -5.21 -2.87
C LEU A 18 -8.92 -6.44 -3.51
N ASP A 19 -9.37 -6.34 -4.75
CA ASP A 19 -9.93 -7.49 -5.45
C ASP A 19 -8.88 -8.58 -5.61
N ALA A 20 -7.67 -8.20 -6.01
CA ALA A 20 -6.60 -9.18 -6.16
C ALA A 20 -6.21 -9.77 -4.81
N TRP A 21 -6.21 -8.95 -3.76
CA TRP A 21 -5.90 -9.40 -2.42
C TRP A 21 -6.89 -10.46 -1.95
N GLU A 22 -8.18 -10.17 -2.14
CA GLU A 22 -9.23 -11.09 -1.74
C GLU A 22 -9.11 -12.40 -2.49
N GLU A 23 -8.82 -12.34 -3.78
CA GLU A 23 -8.67 -13.54 -4.57
C GLU A 23 -7.49 -14.37 -4.07
N ALA A 24 -6.39 -13.71 -3.73
CA ALA A 24 -5.22 -14.42 -3.23
C ALA A 24 -5.52 -15.12 -1.91
N VAL A 25 -6.24 -14.44 -1.02
CA VAL A 25 -6.65 -15.05 0.24
C VAL A 25 -7.55 -16.23 -0.01
N TYR A 26 -8.48 -16.08 -0.94
CA TYR A 26 -9.41 -17.15 -1.28
C TYR A 26 -8.66 -18.39 -1.77
N GLU A 27 -7.55 -18.19 -2.47
CA GLU A 27 -6.74 -19.30 -2.97
C GLU A 27 -5.81 -19.88 -1.91
N GLY A 28 -5.85 -19.35 -0.70
CA GLY A 28 -5.12 -19.94 0.41
C GLY A 28 -3.80 -19.27 0.76
N LEU A 29 -3.50 -18.12 0.14
CA LEU A 29 -2.27 -17.43 0.48
C LEU A 29 -2.41 -16.71 1.82
N ASP A 30 -1.33 -16.73 2.60
CA ASP A 30 -1.31 -16.07 3.88
C ASP A 30 -1.36 -14.56 3.68
N PRO A 31 -2.26 -13.85 4.39
CA PRO A 31 -2.32 -12.39 4.25
C PRO A 31 -1.01 -11.69 4.51
N ASP A 32 -0.19 -12.16 5.44
CA ASP A 32 1.11 -11.55 5.70
C ASP A 32 2.02 -11.68 4.48
N CYS A 33 1.94 -12.80 3.80
CA CYS A 33 2.73 -13.02 2.61
C CYS A 33 2.30 -12.04 1.51
N ILE A 34 0.98 -11.88 1.37
CA ILE A 34 0.44 -10.94 0.38
C ILE A 34 0.89 -9.53 0.70
N ALA A 35 0.80 -9.13 1.97
CA ALA A 35 1.16 -7.78 2.39
C ALA A 35 2.64 -7.50 2.10
N THR A 36 3.50 -8.43 2.46
CA THR A 36 4.94 -8.26 2.23
C THR A 36 5.24 -8.15 0.73
N ALA A 37 4.61 -9.01 -0.06
CA ALA A 37 4.81 -8.97 -1.51
C ALA A 37 4.30 -7.66 -2.10
N ALA A 38 3.17 -7.15 -1.58
CA ALA A 38 2.60 -5.90 -2.06
C ALA A 38 3.53 -4.73 -1.80
N ILE A 39 4.12 -4.69 -0.60
CA ILE A 39 5.07 -3.63 -0.27
C ILE A 39 6.27 -3.70 -1.20
N PHE A 40 6.81 -4.90 -1.41
CA PHE A 40 7.94 -5.06 -2.29
C PHE A 40 7.61 -4.62 -3.71
N ALA A 41 6.47 -5.05 -4.22
CA ALA A 41 6.09 -4.71 -5.58
C ALA A 41 5.90 -3.21 -5.75
N ALA A 42 5.22 -2.58 -4.78
CA ALA A 42 4.97 -1.15 -4.86
C ALA A 42 6.26 -0.35 -4.81
N LEU A 43 7.13 -0.68 -3.87
CA LEU A 43 8.38 0.05 -3.72
C LEU A 43 9.31 -0.18 -4.90
N SER A 44 9.34 -1.40 -5.42
CA SER A 44 10.17 -1.71 -6.58
C SER A 44 9.77 -0.87 -7.79
N ASP A 45 8.47 -0.77 -8.02
CA ASP A 45 7.97 0.02 -9.13
C ASP A 45 8.28 1.50 -8.96
N MET A 46 8.12 2.00 -7.75
CA MET A 46 8.39 3.40 -7.48
C MET A 46 9.87 3.73 -7.60
N VAL A 47 10.72 2.84 -7.10
CA VAL A 47 12.18 3.05 -7.22
C VAL A 47 12.58 3.02 -8.69
N ALA A 48 12.00 2.11 -9.48
CA ALA A 48 12.32 2.06 -10.90
C ALA A 48 11.94 3.35 -11.61
N THR A 49 10.88 4.01 -11.15
CA THR A 49 10.38 5.23 -11.78
C THR A 49 11.10 6.48 -11.28
N TYR A 50 11.33 6.57 -9.97
CA TYR A 50 11.79 7.80 -9.35
C TYR A 50 13.18 7.71 -8.75
N GLY A 51 13.72 6.51 -8.57
CA GLY A 51 15.02 6.33 -7.95
C GLY A 51 14.91 6.14 -6.44
N GLU A 52 16.00 5.68 -5.85
CA GLU A 52 16.02 5.33 -4.43
C GLU A 52 15.78 6.52 -3.51
N GLU A 53 16.40 7.66 -3.79
CA GLU A 53 16.35 8.75 -2.84
C GLU A 53 14.96 9.38 -2.69
N PRO A 54 14.26 9.68 -3.79
CA PRO A 54 12.91 10.22 -3.61
C PRO A 54 11.97 9.24 -2.90
N VAL A 55 12.10 7.95 -3.20
CA VAL A 55 11.23 6.96 -2.55
C VAL A 55 11.61 6.84 -1.07
N ALA A 56 12.88 6.83 -0.75
CA ALA A 56 13.30 6.79 0.65
C ALA A 56 12.79 8.01 1.40
N ALA A 57 12.86 9.19 0.77
CA ALA A 57 12.37 10.41 1.40
C ALA A 57 10.86 10.32 1.67
N MET A 58 10.12 9.80 0.70
CA MET A 58 8.68 9.64 0.89
C MET A 58 8.39 8.68 2.04
N CYS A 59 9.11 7.56 2.08
CA CYS A 59 8.87 6.56 3.11
C CYS A 59 9.36 6.96 4.48
N SER A 60 10.21 7.99 4.56
CA SER A 60 10.76 8.40 5.85
C SER A 60 9.70 8.88 6.83
N LYS A 61 8.54 9.26 6.34
CA LYS A 61 7.44 9.70 7.18
C LYS A 61 6.47 8.60 7.55
N LEU A 62 6.65 7.43 6.98
CA LEU A 62 5.73 6.32 7.25
C LEU A 62 5.68 5.91 8.71
N PRO A 63 6.81 5.81 9.43
CA PRO A 63 6.71 5.40 10.83
C PRO A 63 5.78 6.29 11.65
N ASP A 64 5.90 7.61 11.48
CA ASP A 64 5.06 8.54 12.21
C ASP A 64 3.60 8.42 11.79
N ARG A 65 3.36 8.25 10.50
CA ARG A 65 2.00 8.12 9.99
C ARG A 65 1.35 6.83 10.49
N ILE A 66 2.13 5.76 10.57
CA ILE A 66 1.64 4.50 11.09
C ILE A 66 1.24 4.66 12.55
N ARG A 67 2.11 5.30 13.34
CA ARG A 67 1.82 5.50 14.76
C ARG A 67 0.65 6.45 14.99
N ALA A 68 0.47 7.40 14.08
CA ALA A 68 -0.65 8.34 14.16
C ALA A 68 -1.99 7.69 13.82
N GLY A 69 -1.98 6.46 13.32
CA GLY A 69 -3.22 5.75 13.05
C GLY A 69 -3.78 5.94 11.66
N GLU A 70 -2.99 6.52 10.73
CA GLU A 70 -3.51 6.75 9.38
C GLU A 70 -3.93 5.47 8.69
N PHE A 71 -3.28 4.36 9.04
CA PHE A 71 -3.56 3.09 8.39
C PHE A 71 -4.36 2.15 9.26
N SER A 72 -4.84 2.63 10.38
CA SER A 72 -5.64 1.82 11.29
C SER A 72 -7.09 1.90 10.86
N VAL A 73 -7.53 0.87 10.15
CA VAL A 73 -8.94 0.82 9.77
C VAL A 73 -9.76 0.47 11.00
N ALA A 74 -10.98 0.93 11.01
CA ALA A 74 -11.86 0.66 12.13
C ALA A 74 -11.97 -0.84 12.36
N GLN A 75 -11.61 -1.27 13.54
CA GLN A 75 -11.73 -2.67 13.92
C GLN A 75 -13.02 -2.82 14.68
N THR A 76 -13.75 -3.75 14.28
CA THR A 76 -14.95 -4.00 15.00
C THR A 76 -14.68 -5.00 16.08
N LYS A 77 -13.80 -5.26 16.38
CA LYS A 77 -13.64 -6.08 17.20
C LYS A 77 -13.53 -5.86 18.40
N GLN A 78 -13.75 -5.90 18.63
CA GLN A 78 -13.64 -5.55 19.57
C GLN A 78 -13.86 -5.99 20.36
#